data_c66c9c7998533c4fecb0c8e858566666
#
_entry.id   c66c9c7998533c4fecb0c8e858566666
#
_cell.length_a   1.000
_cell.length_b   1.000
_cell.length_c   1.000
_cell.angle_alpha   90.00
_cell.angle_beta   90.00
_cell.angle_gamma   90.00
#
_symmetry.space_group_name_H-M   'P 1'
#
loop_
_entity.id
_entity.type
_entity.pdbx_description
1 polymer ?
#
loop_
_entity_poly.entity_id
_entity_poly.type
_entity_poly.pdbx_seq_one_letter_code
_entity_poly.pdbx_strand_id
1 'polypeptide(L)'
;RRMQGYNVLYPMGWDAFGLPAENYAIKTNTHPRVSTDANIKNAKRQLHEISAIYDWDKEVDTTDPKYYKWTQWIFVQMFKKGLAYEKEMPLNWCPKCKCVLANEEAAGGVHERCGTVVTKKNLRQWMLKITAYADRLLEDLNKLDWSDKVKKMQTDWIGKSYGAEVDFKL
;
A
#
# COMPACT_ATOMS: atom_id res chain seq x y z
N ARG A 1 -16.06 -6.23 26.01
CA ARG A 1 -16.96 -5.06 25.89
C ARG A 1 -18.39 -5.48 25.49
N ARG A 2 -18.60 -6.38 24.51
CA ARG A 2 -19.95 -6.87 24.15
C ARG A 2 -20.70 -7.45 25.36
N MET A 3 -20.04 -8.26 26.20
CA MET A 3 -20.60 -8.79 27.44
C MET A 3 -21.00 -7.71 28.47
N GLN A 4 -20.47 -6.49 28.31
CA GLN A 4 -20.77 -5.31 29.12
C GLN A 4 -21.87 -4.44 28.50
N GLY A 5 -22.50 -4.88 27.40
CA GLY A 5 -23.55 -4.14 26.71
C GLY A 5 -23.08 -3.06 25.73
N TYR A 6 -21.77 -2.98 25.45
CA TYR A 6 -21.27 -2.04 24.44
C TYR A 6 -21.57 -2.53 23.03
N ASN A 7 -21.92 -1.59 22.15
CA ASN A 7 -21.93 -1.82 20.71
C ASN A 7 -20.49 -1.79 20.19
N VAL A 8 -19.97 -2.94 19.76
CA VAL A 8 -18.57 -3.10 19.34
C VAL A 8 -18.54 -3.38 17.85
N LEU A 9 -17.98 -2.46 17.06
CA LEU A 9 -17.68 -2.66 15.65
C LEU A 9 -16.29 -3.31 15.50
N TYR A 10 -16.28 -4.57 15.06
CA TYR A 10 -15.04 -5.33 14.82
C TYR A 10 -15.16 -6.16 13.53
N PRO A 11 -15.07 -5.50 12.36
CA PRO A 11 -15.21 -6.15 11.07
C PRO A 11 -13.98 -6.98 10.70
N MET A 12 -14.16 -7.95 9.78
CA MET A 12 -13.09 -8.63 9.08
C MET A 12 -12.90 -8.01 7.69
N GLY A 13 -11.64 -7.80 7.28
CA GLY A 13 -11.28 -7.36 5.95
C GLY A 13 -10.32 -8.33 5.27
N TRP A 14 -10.59 -8.64 4.00
CA TRP A 14 -9.76 -9.48 3.13
C TRP A 14 -8.96 -8.59 2.19
N ASP A 15 -7.66 -8.47 2.42
CA ASP A 15 -6.73 -7.82 1.51
C ASP A 15 -6.34 -8.83 0.42
N ALA A 16 -7.11 -8.81 -0.66
CA ALA A 16 -7.17 -9.92 -1.62
C ALA A 16 -6.52 -9.62 -2.98
N PHE A 17 -6.06 -8.40 -3.24
CA PHE A 17 -5.26 -8.08 -4.41
C PHE A 17 -3.78 -8.42 -4.20
N GLY A 18 -3.06 -8.66 -5.29
CA GLY A 18 -1.61 -8.65 -5.30
C GLY A 18 -0.94 -9.81 -6.03
N LEU A 19 0.37 -9.70 -6.17
CA LEU A 19 1.23 -10.67 -6.86
C LEU A 19 1.11 -12.12 -6.32
N PRO A 20 0.92 -12.39 -5.03
CA PRO A 20 0.74 -13.78 -4.57
C PRO A 20 -0.43 -14.50 -5.23
N ALA A 21 -1.58 -13.84 -5.36
CA ALA A 21 -2.75 -14.39 -6.02
C ALA A 21 -2.51 -14.59 -7.53
N GLU A 22 -1.87 -13.62 -8.19
CA GLU A 22 -1.55 -13.68 -9.61
C GLU A 22 -0.51 -14.77 -9.92
N ASN A 23 0.56 -14.88 -9.13
CA ASN A 23 1.57 -15.91 -9.30
C ASN A 23 1.00 -17.31 -9.09
N TYR A 24 0.10 -17.47 -8.12
CA TYR A 24 -0.61 -18.72 -7.91
C TYR A 24 -1.51 -19.07 -9.10
N ALA A 25 -2.22 -18.09 -9.65
CA ALA A 25 -3.04 -18.25 -10.83
C ALA A 25 -2.22 -18.74 -12.04
N ILE A 26 -1.06 -18.15 -12.29
CA ILE A 26 -0.14 -18.57 -13.36
C ILE A 26 0.34 -20.01 -13.13
N LYS A 27 0.76 -20.32 -11.88
CA LYS A 27 1.28 -21.64 -11.52
C LYS A 27 0.24 -22.74 -11.65
N THR A 28 -1.01 -22.47 -11.32
CA THR A 28 -2.09 -23.48 -11.26
C THR A 28 -3.05 -23.40 -12.44
N ASN A 29 -2.85 -22.44 -13.35
CA ASN A 29 -3.78 -22.13 -14.44
C ASN A 29 -5.22 -21.93 -13.95
N THR A 30 -5.36 -21.27 -12.79
CA THR A 30 -6.65 -21.01 -12.13
C THR A 30 -6.84 -19.50 -12.04
N HIS A 31 -8.03 -18.99 -12.41
CA HIS A 31 -8.31 -17.56 -12.31
C HIS A 31 -8.15 -17.05 -10.86
N PRO A 32 -7.49 -15.90 -10.61
CA PRO A 32 -7.21 -15.40 -9.25
C PRO A 32 -8.46 -15.31 -8.37
N ARG A 33 -9.59 -14.91 -8.92
CA ARG A 33 -10.87 -14.83 -8.20
C ARG A 33 -11.24 -16.18 -7.59
N VAL A 34 -11.13 -17.27 -8.34
CA VAL A 34 -11.52 -18.61 -7.89
C VAL A 34 -10.69 -19.07 -6.69
N SER A 35 -9.37 -18.88 -6.76
CA SER A 35 -8.47 -19.25 -5.66
C SER A 35 -8.65 -18.33 -4.45
N THR A 36 -8.84 -17.04 -4.67
CA THR A 36 -9.07 -16.05 -3.60
C THR A 36 -10.36 -16.33 -2.85
N ASP A 37 -11.47 -16.56 -3.55
CA ASP A 37 -12.76 -16.86 -2.94
C ASP A 37 -12.70 -18.16 -2.11
N ALA A 38 -11.99 -19.18 -2.64
CA ALA A 38 -11.78 -20.45 -1.91
C ALA A 38 -10.95 -20.22 -0.61
N ASN A 39 -9.90 -19.41 -0.68
CA ASN A 39 -9.06 -19.09 0.46
C ASN A 39 -9.82 -18.27 1.52
N ILE A 40 -10.59 -17.28 1.12
CA ILE A 40 -11.44 -16.48 2.02
C ILE A 40 -12.44 -17.40 2.73
N LYS A 41 -13.13 -18.27 1.99
CA LYS A 41 -14.08 -19.23 2.56
C LYS A 41 -13.42 -20.14 3.60
N ASN A 42 -12.22 -20.65 3.28
CA ASN A 42 -11.49 -21.53 4.21
C ASN A 42 -11.01 -20.77 5.45
N ALA A 43 -10.42 -19.57 5.28
CA ALA A 43 -9.98 -18.74 6.39
C ALA A 43 -11.15 -18.36 7.32
N LYS A 44 -12.29 -18.00 6.74
CA LYS A 44 -13.52 -17.69 7.51
C LYS A 44 -13.99 -18.91 8.33
N ARG A 45 -13.99 -20.10 7.73
CA ARG A 45 -14.31 -21.35 8.45
C ARG A 45 -13.37 -21.56 9.64
N GLN A 46 -12.06 -21.43 9.43
CA GLN A 46 -11.05 -21.60 10.49
C GLN A 46 -11.22 -20.57 11.61
N LEU A 47 -11.52 -19.31 11.28
CA LEU A 47 -11.79 -18.27 12.28
C LEU A 47 -13.05 -18.57 13.10
N HIS A 48 -14.08 -19.14 12.49
CA HIS A 48 -15.27 -19.61 13.23
C HIS A 48 -14.94 -20.77 14.17
N GLU A 49 -14.09 -21.71 13.76
CA GLU A 49 -13.67 -22.86 14.58
C GLU A 49 -12.93 -22.43 15.87
N ILE A 50 -12.14 -21.36 15.81
CA ILE A 50 -11.47 -20.79 16.99
C ILE A 50 -12.35 -19.77 17.74
N SER A 51 -13.63 -19.69 17.39
CA SER A 51 -14.61 -18.77 18.01
C SER A 51 -14.19 -17.28 17.91
N ALA A 52 -13.55 -16.88 16.84
CA ALA A 52 -13.23 -15.48 16.58
C ALA A 52 -14.51 -14.66 16.35
N ILE A 53 -14.73 -13.67 17.20
CA ILE A 53 -15.97 -12.88 17.24
C ILE A 53 -15.78 -11.60 16.42
N TYR A 54 -16.00 -11.69 15.10
CA TYR A 54 -16.05 -10.54 14.20
C TYR A 54 -17.50 -10.16 13.87
N ASP A 55 -17.69 -8.92 13.39
CA ASP A 55 -18.94 -8.48 12.79
C ASP A 55 -19.00 -8.95 11.33
N TRP A 56 -19.32 -10.21 11.12
CA TRP A 56 -19.32 -10.84 9.81
C TRP A 56 -20.25 -10.17 8.79
N ASP A 57 -21.30 -9.47 9.26
CA ASP A 57 -22.18 -8.66 8.41
C ASP A 57 -21.53 -7.37 7.90
N LYS A 58 -20.37 -7.01 8.45
CA LYS A 58 -19.56 -5.85 8.07
C LYS A 58 -18.24 -6.26 7.39
N GLU A 59 -18.20 -7.47 6.89
CA GLU A 59 -17.05 -8.02 6.16
C GLU A 59 -16.76 -7.20 4.90
N VAL A 60 -15.48 -7.00 4.62
CA VAL A 60 -14.98 -6.23 3.48
C VAL A 60 -14.03 -7.08 2.65
N ASP A 61 -14.22 -7.10 1.33
CA ASP A 61 -13.28 -7.66 0.36
C ASP A 61 -12.74 -6.54 -0.54
N THR A 62 -11.44 -6.33 -0.52
CA THR A 62 -10.78 -5.27 -1.31
C THR A 62 -10.91 -5.50 -2.82
N THR A 63 -11.21 -6.73 -3.26
CA THR A 63 -11.43 -7.08 -4.68
C THR A 63 -12.91 -6.98 -5.11
N ASP A 64 -13.82 -6.65 -4.19
CA ASP A 64 -15.21 -6.36 -4.55
C ASP A 64 -15.29 -5.00 -5.28
N PRO A 65 -15.86 -4.94 -6.50
CA PRO A 65 -16.06 -3.68 -7.21
C PRO A 65 -16.85 -2.62 -6.42
N LYS A 66 -17.75 -3.05 -5.55
CA LYS A 66 -18.52 -2.14 -4.68
C LYS A 66 -17.61 -1.47 -3.64
N TYR A 67 -16.50 -2.11 -3.28
CA TYR A 67 -15.51 -1.56 -2.36
C TYR A 67 -14.43 -0.75 -3.10
N TYR A 68 -13.72 -1.32 -4.08
CA TYR A 68 -12.60 -0.64 -4.70
C TYR A 68 -12.98 0.55 -5.58
N LYS A 69 -14.27 0.71 -5.96
CA LYS A 69 -14.74 1.93 -6.61
C LYS A 69 -14.38 3.21 -5.82
N TRP A 70 -14.31 3.12 -4.49
CA TRP A 70 -13.94 4.25 -3.65
C TRP A 70 -12.47 4.58 -3.74
N THR A 71 -11.59 3.58 -3.85
CA THR A 71 -10.16 3.78 -4.14
C THR A 71 -9.99 4.46 -5.50
N GLN A 72 -10.72 4.01 -6.51
CA GLN A 72 -10.72 4.65 -7.83
C GLN A 72 -11.24 6.10 -7.77
N TRP A 73 -12.30 6.33 -7.01
CA TRP A 73 -12.84 7.69 -6.82
C TRP A 73 -11.82 8.61 -6.15
N ILE A 74 -11.13 8.17 -5.10
CA ILE A 74 -10.07 8.92 -4.43
C ILE A 74 -8.96 9.27 -5.43
N PHE A 75 -8.52 8.30 -6.23
CA PHE A 75 -7.51 8.54 -7.26
C PHE A 75 -7.95 9.62 -8.25
N VAL A 76 -9.19 9.55 -8.73
CA VAL A 76 -9.75 10.56 -9.65
C VAL A 76 -9.78 11.95 -8.98
N GLN A 77 -10.11 12.05 -7.67
CA GLN A 77 -10.06 13.34 -6.97
C GLN A 77 -8.62 13.87 -6.87
N MET A 78 -7.65 13.00 -6.61
CA MET A 78 -6.23 13.38 -6.57
C MET A 78 -5.75 13.85 -7.96
N PHE A 79 -6.13 13.16 -9.02
CA PHE A 79 -5.84 13.57 -10.39
C PHE A 79 -6.44 14.95 -10.71
N LYS A 80 -7.73 15.17 -10.42
CA LYS A 80 -8.41 16.46 -10.62
C LYS A 80 -7.76 17.63 -9.87
N LYS A 81 -7.12 17.33 -8.72
CA LYS A 81 -6.38 18.32 -7.92
C LYS A 81 -4.90 18.45 -8.34
N GLY A 82 -4.46 17.78 -9.39
CA GLY A 82 -3.09 17.79 -9.86
C GLY A 82 -2.09 17.13 -8.91
N LEU A 83 -2.58 16.29 -7.99
CA LEU A 83 -1.76 15.51 -7.05
C LEU A 83 -1.33 14.16 -7.62
N ALA A 84 -2.06 13.63 -8.61
CA ALA A 84 -1.67 12.46 -9.38
C ALA A 84 -1.34 12.87 -10.82
N TYR A 85 -0.26 12.33 -11.38
CA TYR A 85 0.22 12.63 -12.71
C TYR A 85 0.99 11.44 -13.28
N GLU A 86 1.12 11.37 -14.62
CA GLU A 86 1.96 10.36 -15.27
C GLU A 86 3.35 10.90 -15.56
N LYS A 87 4.35 10.07 -15.39
CA LYS A 87 5.74 10.36 -15.74
C LYS A 87 6.46 9.08 -16.18
N GLU A 88 7.28 9.20 -17.21
CA GLU A 88 8.25 8.18 -17.56
C GLU A 88 9.49 8.33 -16.68
N MET A 89 9.91 7.24 -16.04
CA MET A 89 11.07 7.24 -15.17
C MET A 89 11.67 5.84 -15.03
N PRO A 90 12.97 5.73 -14.66
CA PRO A 90 13.61 4.46 -14.40
C PRO A 90 13.10 3.86 -13.09
N LEU A 91 12.44 2.71 -13.19
CA LEU A 91 11.91 1.93 -12.07
C LEU A 91 12.71 0.65 -11.86
N ASN A 92 12.70 0.13 -10.63
CA ASN A 92 13.25 -1.19 -10.35
C ASN A 92 12.40 -2.25 -11.06
N TRP A 93 13.04 -3.11 -11.82
CA TRP A 93 12.39 -4.13 -12.62
C TRP A 93 12.97 -5.51 -12.36
N CYS A 94 12.11 -6.48 -12.05
CA CYS A 94 12.49 -7.88 -12.01
C CYS A 94 12.24 -8.55 -13.37
N PRO A 95 13.27 -8.95 -14.11
CA PRO A 95 13.11 -9.57 -15.44
C PRO A 95 12.47 -10.96 -15.38
N LYS A 96 12.64 -11.68 -14.27
CA LYS A 96 12.03 -12.99 -14.05
C LYS A 96 10.55 -12.90 -13.72
N CYS A 97 10.18 -12.06 -12.75
CA CYS A 97 8.78 -11.89 -12.35
C CYS A 97 8.01 -10.94 -13.26
N LYS A 98 8.70 -10.19 -14.13
CA LYS A 98 8.12 -9.19 -15.07
C LYS A 98 7.27 -8.14 -14.36
N CYS A 99 7.75 -7.66 -13.21
CA CYS A 99 7.04 -6.66 -12.39
C CYS A 99 7.97 -5.54 -11.95
N VAL A 100 7.37 -4.40 -11.65
CA VAL A 100 8.01 -3.27 -10.98
C VAL A 100 8.11 -3.58 -9.50
N LEU A 101 9.20 -3.15 -8.86
CA LEU A 101 9.49 -3.37 -7.44
C LEU A 101 9.61 -2.04 -6.70
N ALA A 102 9.09 -2.00 -5.48
CA ALA A 102 9.41 -0.95 -4.53
C ALA A 102 10.90 -0.99 -4.14
N ASN A 103 11.42 0.07 -3.55
CA ASN A 103 12.83 0.11 -3.15
C ASN A 103 13.14 -0.94 -2.07
N GLU A 104 12.20 -1.18 -1.19
CA GLU A 104 12.29 -2.17 -0.11
C GLU A 104 12.40 -3.60 -0.68
N GLU A 105 11.63 -3.92 -1.74
CA GLU A 105 11.64 -5.23 -2.41
C GLU A 105 12.90 -5.47 -3.26
N ALA A 106 13.63 -4.39 -3.58
CA ALA A 106 14.87 -4.38 -4.36
C ALA A 106 16.12 -4.13 -3.49
N ALA A 107 15.99 -4.25 -2.18
CA ALA A 107 17.10 -4.04 -1.25
C ALA A 107 18.26 -5.00 -1.58
N GLY A 108 19.49 -4.46 -1.61
CA GLY A 108 20.67 -5.23 -1.99
C GLY A 108 20.79 -5.55 -3.49
N GLY A 109 19.95 -4.94 -4.35
CA GLY A 109 20.02 -5.10 -5.82
C GLY A 109 19.40 -6.41 -6.34
N VAL A 110 18.72 -7.16 -5.48
CA VAL A 110 18.01 -8.40 -5.84
C VAL A 110 16.56 -8.34 -5.41
N HIS A 111 15.68 -9.01 -6.15
CA HIS A 111 14.28 -9.13 -5.77
C HIS A 111 14.15 -10.12 -4.61
N GLU A 112 13.67 -9.67 -3.45
CA GLU A 112 13.63 -10.47 -2.21
C GLU A 112 12.92 -11.82 -2.37
N ARG A 113 11.87 -11.88 -3.21
CA ARG A 113 11.05 -13.10 -3.40
C ARG A 113 11.70 -14.15 -4.29
N CYS A 114 12.45 -13.76 -5.31
CA CYS A 114 12.95 -14.69 -6.32
C CYS A 114 14.48 -14.69 -6.49
N GLY A 115 15.21 -13.84 -5.76
CA GLY A 115 16.66 -13.72 -5.77
C GLY A 115 17.25 -13.23 -7.10
N THR A 116 16.41 -12.76 -8.04
CA THR A 116 16.88 -12.31 -9.35
C THR A 116 17.43 -10.89 -9.25
N VAL A 117 18.57 -10.63 -9.90
CA VAL A 117 19.16 -9.29 -9.99
C VAL A 117 18.16 -8.32 -10.61
N VAL A 118 17.95 -7.19 -9.92
CA VAL A 118 17.04 -6.12 -10.32
C VAL A 118 17.73 -5.23 -11.36
N THR A 119 17.00 -4.86 -12.39
CA THR A 119 17.45 -3.93 -13.43
C THR A 119 16.64 -2.65 -13.37
N LYS A 120 17.13 -1.58 -14.01
CA LYS A 120 16.33 -0.36 -14.23
C LYS A 120 15.65 -0.44 -15.59
N LYS A 121 14.33 -0.09 -15.60
CA LYS A 121 13.54 -0.03 -16.83
C LYS A 121 12.74 1.26 -16.83
N ASN A 122 12.85 2.04 -17.91
CA ASN A 122 12.02 3.23 -18.10
C ASN A 122 10.60 2.80 -18.43
N LEU A 123 9.68 3.23 -17.61
CA LEU A 123 8.26 2.95 -17.77
C LEU A 123 7.45 4.21 -17.46
N ARG A 124 6.39 4.42 -18.21
CA ARG A 124 5.37 5.41 -17.91
C ARG A 124 4.52 4.91 -16.74
N GLN A 125 4.49 5.70 -15.66
CA GLN A 125 3.82 5.32 -14.41
C GLN A 125 3.03 6.49 -13.84
N TRP A 126 1.98 6.14 -13.10
CA TRP A 126 1.29 7.07 -12.24
C TRP A 126 2.15 7.43 -11.03
N MET A 127 2.26 8.71 -10.78
CA MET A 127 3.01 9.28 -9.66
C MET A 127 2.08 10.13 -8.80
N LEU A 128 2.36 10.18 -7.51
CA LEU A 128 1.69 11.06 -6.56
C LEU A 128 2.66 12.14 -6.08
N LYS A 129 2.21 13.39 -5.98
CA LYS A 129 3.00 14.51 -5.42
C LYS A 129 3.04 14.41 -3.89
N ILE A 130 3.69 13.39 -3.35
CA ILE A 130 3.72 13.11 -1.90
C ILE A 130 4.32 14.25 -1.08
N THR A 131 5.21 15.07 -1.67
CA THR A 131 5.84 16.21 -1.00
C THR A 131 5.00 17.49 -0.99
N ALA A 132 3.87 17.53 -1.71
CA ALA A 132 3.04 18.73 -1.83
C ALA A 132 2.50 19.25 -0.48
N TYR A 133 2.42 18.39 0.52
CA TYR A 133 1.92 18.71 1.86
C TYR A 133 2.99 18.54 2.95
N ALA A 134 4.25 18.27 2.61
CA ALA A 134 5.31 17.96 3.57
C ALA A 134 5.50 19.07 4.61
N ASP A 135 5.61 20.33 4.18
CA ASP A 135 5.77 21.46 5.07
C ASP A 135 4.56 21.63 6.00
N ARG A 136 3.34 21.58 5.43
CA ARG A 136 2.11 21.66 6.21
C ARG A 136 1.98 20.53 7.22
N LEU A 137 2.36 19.31 6.87
CA LEU A 137 2.34 18.17 7.80
C LEU A 137 3.27 18.43 9.00
N LEU A 138 4.47 18.98 8.77
CA LEU A 138 5.39 19.34 9.85
C LEU A 138 4.83 20.45 10.75
N GLU A 139 4.25 21.50 10.17
CA GLU A 139 3.64 22.60 10.92
C GLU A 139 2.46 22.12 11.77
N ASP A 140 1.59 21.29 11.20
CA ASP A 140 0.39 20.79 11.86
C ASP A 140 0.68 19.80 13.01
N LEU A 141 1.88 19.18 13.07
CA LEU A 141 2.29 18.35 14.21
C LEU A 141 2.23 19.11 15.55
N ASN A 142 2.48 20.43 15.52
CA ASN A 142 2.45 21.26 16.73
C ASN A 142 1.02 21.44 17.30
N LYS A 143 0.00 21.22 16.47
CA LYS A 143 -1.42 21.35 16.83
C LYS A 143 -2.01 20.04 17.38
N LEU A 144 -1.27 18.93 17.29
CA LEU A 144 -1.76 17.60 17.67
C LEU A 144 -1.38 17.30 19.12
N ASP A 145 -2.31 16.69 19.85
CA ASP A 145 -2.05 16.09 21.17
C ASP A 145 -1.45 14.68 21.03
N TRP A 146 -0.28 14.63 20.41
CA TRP A 146 0.51 13.40 20.25
C TRP A 146 1.75 13.44 21.13
N SER A 147 2.23 12.26 21.56
CA SER A 147 3.48 12.17 22.30
C SER A 147 4.67 12.66 21.46
N ASP A 148 5.70 13.20 22.12
CA ASP A 148 6.90 13.71 21.46
C ASP A 148 7.61 12.64 20.62
N LYS A 149 7.58 11.38 21.08
CA LYS A 149 8.11 10.24 20.31
C LYS A 149 7.44 10.10 18.95
N VAL A 150 6.11 10.19 18.89
CA VAL A 150 5.35 10.10 17.63
C VAL A 150 5.61 11.31 16.75
N LYS A 151 5.60 12.52 17.31
CA LYS A 151 5.93 13.74 16.56
C LYS A 151 7.33 13.67 15.96
N LYS A 152 8.31 13.19 16.72
CA LYS A 152 9.68 13.00 16.24
C LYS A 152 9.75 12.00 15.10
N MET A 153 9.08 10.86 15.20
CA MET A 153 9.04 9.85 14.13
C MET A 153 8.47 10.44 12.82
N GLN A 154 7.42 11.24 12.89
CA GLN A 154 6.84 11.91 11.71
C GLN A 154 7.80 12.94 11.11
N THR A 155 8.45 13.74 11.96
CA THR A 155 9.45 14.74 11.54
C THR A 155 10.64 14.07 10.85
N ASP A 156 11.19 13.03 11.46
CA ASP A 156 12.33 12.28 10.92
C ASP A 156 11.98 11.59 9.60
N TRP A 157 10.74 11.08 9.46
CA TRP A 157 10.25 10.46 8.22
C TRP A 157 10.15 11.45 7.06
N ILE A 158 9.64 12.65 7.30
CA ILE A 158 9.58 13.72 6.29
C ILE A 158 11.00 14.21 5.96
N GLY A 159 11.89 14.30 6.97
CA GLY A 159 13.32 14.53 6.81
C GLY A 159 13.64 15.86 6.12
N LYS A 160 12.92 16.94 6.45
CA LYS A 160 13.19 18.27 5.87
C LYS A 160 14.61 18.71 6.23
N SER A 161 15.40 18.99 5.20
CA SER A 161 16.78 19.49 5.35
C SER A 161 16.96 20.77 4.53
N TYR A 162 17.94 21.57 4.93
CA TYR A 162 18.36 22.77 4.22
C TYR A 162 19.80 22.57 3.73
N GLY A 163 20.05 22.92 2.47
CA GLY A 163 21.37 22.93 1.88
C GLY A 163 21.59 24.23 1.11
N ALA A 164 22.82 24.49 0.74
CA ALA A 164 23.20 25.58 -0.16
C ALA A 164 23.93 24.99 -1.36
N GLU A 165 23.60 25.45 -2.56
CA GLU A 165 24.33 25.19 -3.79
C GLU A 165 25.15 26.46 -4.11
N VAL A 166 26.46 26.30 -4.34
CA VAL A 166 27.37 27.41 -4.61
C VAL A 166 28.13 27.10 -5.89
N ASP A 167 27.96 27.94 -6.90
CA ASP A 167 28.69 27.86 -8.16
C ASP A 167 30.02 28.56 -8.03
N PHE A 168 31.12 27.87 -8.32
CA PHE A 168 32.44 28.43 -8.45
C PHE A 168 32.78 28.61 -9.93
N LYS A 169 33.17 29.84 -10.35
CA LYS A 169 33.75 30.05 -11.67
C LYS A 169 35.16 29.50 -11.69
N LEU A 170 35.46 28.62 -12.60
CA LEU A 170 36.79 28.11 -12.89
C LEU A 170 37.56 29.11 -13.78
#